data_72debddfbdd6db6877d70011d8ff291c
#
_entry.id   72debddfbdd6db6877d70011d8ff291c
#
_cell.length_a   1.000
_cell.length_b   1.000
_cell.length_c   1.000
_cell.angle_alpha   90.00
_cell.angle_beta   90.00
_cell.angle_gamma   90.00
#
_symmetry.space_group_name_H-M   'P 1'
#
loop_
_entity.id
_entity.type
_entity.pdbx_description
1 polymer ?
#
loop_
_entity_poly.entity_id
_entity_poly.type
_entity_poly.pdbx_seq_one_letter_code
_entity_poly.pdbx_strand_id
1 'polypeptide(L)'
;MTGLTMGSLFDGIGGFPLAAIRHGITPVWASEIEAFPIDVTKHHFPGMVHVGDITKLNGAKLPPVQIVCGGSPCQDLSVAGARAGLSGERSGLFMEQIRIVKEMRAADMARGRTGIDVRPRWMCWENVPGAFSSGNPKYEDFRIVLEEIMRVCIPDARMPGPNPGEGWPDAGMLLKEEYAFSLAWRCLDAQFWGLAQRRKRIFLLADFASLYAPLLLFDALDELEDKGEEEQKCTSATNTDS
;
A
#
# COMPACT_ATOMS: atom_id res chain seq x y z
N MET A 1 15.24 -3.06 -21.01
CA MET A 1 14.98 -2.75 -19.59
C MET A 1 13.89 -3.69 -19.13
N THR A 2 14.14 -4.54 -18.15
CA THR A 2 13.08 -5.33 -17.52
C THR A 2 12.20 -4.35 -16.76
N GLY A 3 10.95 -4.18 -17.18
CA GLY A 3 9.99 -3.29 -16.54
C GLY A 3 9.74 -3.67 -15.07
N LEU A 4 9.20 -2.75 -14.28
CA LEU A 4 8.78 -3.04 -12.90
C LEU A 4 7.68 -4.12 -12.91
N THR A 5 7.68 -4.95 -11.86
CA THR A 5 6.67 -6.00 -11.66
C THR A 5 5.97 -5.82 -10.33
N MET A 6 4.71 -6.25 -10.25
CA MET A 6 3.86 -6.07 -9.09
C MET A 6 3.12 -7.36 -8.70
N GLY A 7 2.97 -7.57 -7.39
CA GLY A 7 2.00 -8.48 -6.80
C GLY A 7 0.91 -7.71 -6.08
N SER A 8 -0.33 -8.17 -6.17
CA SER A 8 -1.50 -7.55 -5.55
C SER A 8 -2.11 -8.47 -4.50
N LEU A 9 -2.37 -7.93 -3.32
CA LEU A 9 -3.02 -8.61 -2.21
C LEU A 9 -4.38 -7.97 -1.95
N PHE A 10 -5.39 -8.77 -1.61
CA PHE A 10 -6.78 -8.31 -1.48
C PHE A 10 -7.25 -7.60 -2.75
N ASP A 11 -6.99 -8.26 -3.89
CA ASP A 11 -6.98 -7.64 -5.21
C ASP A 11 -8.36 -7.12 -5.65
N GLY A 12 -9.44 -7.71 -5.14
CA GLY A 12 -10.79 -7.37 -5.58
C GLY A 12 -10.92 -7.55 -7.10
N ILE A 13 -11.48 -6.56 -7.76
CA ILE A 13 -11.67 -6.56 -9.23
C ILE A 13 -10.45 -6.05 -10.00
N GLY A 14 -9.27 -5.93 -9.38
CA GLY A 14 -8.03 -5.60 -10.06
C GLY A 14 -7.72 -4.11 -10.20
N GLY A 15 -8.08 -3.29 -9.24
CA GLY A 15 -7.78 -1.85 -9.25
C GLY A 15 -6.30 -1.55 -9.32
N PHE A 16 -5.47 -2.19 -8.49
CA PHE A 16 -4.01 -2.06 -8.53
C PHE A 16 -3.40 -2.60 -9.83
N PRO A 17 -3.74 -3.82 -10.32
CA PRO A 17 -3.30 -4.30 -11.63
C PRO A 17 -3.64 -3.36 -12.78
N LEU A 18 -4.85 -2.79 -12.80
CA LEU A 18 -5.25 -1.84 -13.84
C LEU A 18 -4.38 -0.57 -13.83
N ALA A 19 -4.16 0.01 -12.65
CA ALA A 19 -3.27 1.15 -12.49
C ALA A 19 -1.84 0.80 -12.93
N ALA A 20 -1.32 -0.35 -12.51
CA ALA A 20 0.02 -0.82 -12.86
C ALA A 20 0.24 -0.87 -14.38
N ILE A 21 -0.67 -1.51 -15.13
CA ILE A 21 -0.54 -1.64 -16.59
C ILE A 21 -0.53 -0.27 -17.28
N ARG A 22 -1.36 0.68 -16.83
CA ARG A 22 -1.40 2.04 -17.38
C ARG A 22 -0.06 2.78 -17.25
N HIS A 23 0.75 2.38 -16.28
CA HIS A 23 2.09 2.96 -16.01
C HIS A 23 3.24 2.03 -16.42
N GLY A 24 2.99 1.01 -17.25
CA GLY A 24 4.02 0.11 -17.75
C GLY A 24 4.58 -0.86 -16.68
N ILE A 25 3.86 -1.05 -15.59
CA ILE A 25 4.19 -2.03 -14.54
C ILE A 25 3.44 -3.33 -14.82
N THR A 26 4.13 -4.47 -14.78
CA THR A 26 3.54 -5.77 -15.07
C THR A 26 2.98 -6.43 -13.81
N PRO A 27 1.66 -6.67 -13.70
CA PRO A 27 1.09 -7.47 -12.63
C PRO A 27 1.43 -8.95 -12.87
N VAL A 28 2.10 -9.58 -11.88
CA VAL A 28 2.58 -10.97 -11.99
C VAL A 28 1.64 -11.93 -11.29
N TRP A 29 1.16 -11.57 -10.10
CA TRP A 29 0.26 -12.40 -9.32
C TRP A 29 -0.70 -11.56 -8.47
N ALA A 30 -1.85 -12.16 -8.13
CA ALA A 30 -2.84 -11.58 -7.24
C ALA A 30 -3.37 -12.60 -6.23
N SER A 31 -3.60 -12.15 -5.00
CA SER A 31 -4.28 -12.89 -3.94
C SER A 31 -5.67 -12.32 -3.72
N GLU A 32 -6.68 -13.15 -3.93
CA GLU A 32 -8.10 -12.88 -3.72
C GLU A 32 -8.79 -14.20 -3.42
N ILE A 33 -9.88 -14.18 -2.65
CA ILE A 33 -10.64 -15.38 -2.26
C ILE A 33 -12.03 -15.43 -2.89
N GLU A 34 -12.58 -14.28 -3.28
CA GLU A 34 -13.91 -14.19 -3.83
C GLU A 34 -13.93 -14.56 -5.31
N ALA A 35 -14.82 -15.50 -5.68
CA ALA A 35 -14.86 -16.06 -7.04
C ALA A 35 -15.16 -15.00 -8.10
N PHE A 36 -16.13 -14.11 -7.87
CA PHE A 36 -16.51 -13.09 -8.84
C PHE A 36 -15.38 -12.10 -9.16
N PRO A 37 -14.70 -11.47 -8.18
CA PRO A 37 -13.51 -10.66 -8.44
C PRO A 37 -12.41 -11.41 -9.20
N ILE A 38 -12.14 -12.66 -8.83
CA ILE A 38 -11.14 -13.50 -9.51
C ILE A 38 -11.50 -13.70 -10.98
N ASP A 39 -12.76 -13.95 -11.32
CA ASP A 39 -13.19 -14.13 -12.70
C ASP A 39 -13.06 -12.84 -13.52
N VAL A 40 -13.37 -11.68 -12.90
CA VAL A 40 -13.16 -10.36 -13.53
C VAL A 40 -11.67 -10.14 -13.84
N THR A 41 -10.80 -10.38 -12.89
CA THR A 41 -9.35 -10.14 -13.07
C THR A 41 -8.71 -11.15 -14.02
N LYS A 42 -9.16 -12.41 -14.06
CA LYS A 42 -8.73 -13.39 -15.08
C LYS A 42 -9.08 -12.96 -16.49
N HIS A 43 -10.26 -12.33 -16.66
CA HIS A 43 -10.67 -11.82 -17.97
C HIS A 43 -9.81 -10.65 -18.42
N HIS A 44 -9.53 -9.69 -17.54
CA HIS A 44 -8.79 -8.47 -17.88
C HIS A 44 -7.27 -8.64 -17.86
N PHE A 45 -6.75 -9.56 -17.05
CA PHE A 45 -5.31 -9.77 -16.85
C PHE A 45 -4.95 -11.25 -16.99
N PRO A 46 -5.10 -11.85 -18.21
CA PRO A 46 -4.94 -13.30 -18.43
C PRO A 46 -3.52 -13.81 -18.14
N GLY A 47 -2.52 -12.91 -18.11
CA GLY A 47 -1.13 -13.25 -17.76
C GLY A 47 -0.82 -13.19 -16.24
N MET A 48 -1.78 -12.72 -15.42
CA MET A 48 -1.60 -12.61 -13.98
C MET A 48 -2.01 -13.92 -13.28
N VAL A 49 -1.14 -14.45 -12.42
CA VAL A 49 -1.39 -15.70 -11.68
C VAL A 49 -2.21 -15.43 -10.41
N HIS A 50 -3.33 -16.13 -10.24
CA HIS A 50 -4.09 -16.10 -8.98
C HIS A 50 -3.48 -17.09 -7.98
N VAL A 51 -3.01 -16.57 -6.84
CA VAL A 51 -2.31 -17.36 -5.81
C VAL A 51 -3.19 -17.76 -4.63
N GLY A 52 -4.45 -17.28 -4.60
CA GLY A 52 -5.47 -17.69 -3.61
C GLY A 52 -5.40 -16.94 -2.29
N ASP A 53 -5.73 -17.62 -1.19
CA ASP A 53 -5.91 -17.10 0.15
C ASP A 53 -4.56 -16.70 0.79
N ILE A 54 -4.41 -15.41 1.14
CA ILE A 54 -3.19 -14.85 1.72
C ILE A 54 -2.75 -15.59 3.00
N THR A 55 -3.68 -16.08 3.81
CA THR A 55 -3.39 -16.79 5.06
C THR A 55 -2.70 -18.14 4.84
N LYS A 56 -2.80 -18.70 3.63
CA LYS A 56 -2.22 -19.97 3.22
C LYS A 56 -0.95 -19.80 2.37
N LEU A 57 -0.63 -18.58 1.97
CA LEU A 57 0.52 -18.31 1.12
C LEU A 57 1.83 -18.39 1.91
N ASN A 58 2.87 -18.82 1.21
CA ASN A 58 4.26 -18.69 1.65
C ASN A 58 4.95 -17.69 0.72
N GLY A 59 5.28 -16.50 1.23
CA GLY A 59 5.90 -15.43 0.46
C GLY A 59 7.24 -15.82 -0.18
N ALA A 60 7.99 -16.71 0.46
CA ALA A 60 9.26 -17.20 -0.09
C ALA A 60 9.11 -18.00 -1.39
N LYS A 61 7.91 -18.55 -1.66
CA LYS A 61 7.60 -19.32 -2.86
C LYS A 61 6.90 -18.49 -3.95
N LEU A 62 6.45 -17.28 -3.65
CA LEU A 62 5.85 -16.40 -4.64
C LEU A 62 6.89 -15.92 -5.65
N PRO A 63 6.49 -15.69 -6.92
CA PRO A 63 7.35 -15.03 -7.89
C PRO A 63 7.82 -13.67 -7.33
N PRO A 64 9.12 -13.40 -7.30
CA PRO A 64 9.64 -12.15 -6.75
C PRO A 64 9.25 -10.97 -7.64
N VAL A 65 8.70 -9.92 -7.02
CA VAL A 65 8.25 -8.68 -7.67
C VAL A 65 8.87 -7.46 -6.99
N GLN A 66 8.99 -6.34 -7.69
CA GLN A 66 9.54 -5.11 -7.10
C GLN A 66 8.53 -4.41 -6.18
N ILE A 67 7.24 -4.52 -6.46
CA ILE A 67 6.16 -3.82 -5.75
C ILE A 67 5.17 -4.84 -5.23
N VAL A 68 4.76 -4.71 -3.96
CA VAL A 68 3.59 -5.40 -3.40
C VAL A 68 2.57 -4.37 -2.96
N CYS A 69 1.38 -4.41 -3.56
CA CYS A 69 0.24 -3.58 -3.19
C CYS A 69 -0.78 -4.39 -2.41
N GLY A 70 -1.55 -3.74 -1.52
CA GLY A 70 -2.65 -4.39 -0.86
C GLY A 70 -3.54 -3.40 -0.11
N GLY A 71 -4.85 -3.64 -0.16
CA GLY A 71 -5.87 -2.92 0.62
C GLY A 71 -6.51 -3.88 1.60
N SER A 72 -5.90 -4.10 2.78
CA SER A 72 -6.46 -5.01 3.78
C SER A 72 -7.83 -4.53 4.28
N PRO A 73 -8.78 -5.44 4.55
CA PRO A 73 -10.08 -5.07 5.11
C PRO A 73 -9.96 -4.24 6.39
N CYS A 74 -10.76 -3.17 6.49
CA CYS A 74 -10.71 -2.22 7.61
C CYS A 74 -11.07 -2.86 8.97
N GLN A 75 -11.92 -3.89 8.96
CA GLN A 75 -12.36 -4.59 10.17
C GLN A 75 -11.23 -5.30 10.92
N ASP A 76 -10.14 -5.62 10.21
CA ASP A 76 -8.99 -6.36 10.74
C ASP A 76 -7.88 -5.44 11.27
N LEU A 77 -8.03 -4.11 11.15
CA LEU A 77 -7.10 -3.16 11.79
C LEU A 77 -7.35 -3.04 13.29
N SER A 78 -8.54 -3.41 13.78
CA SER A 78 -8.83 -3.37 15.20
C SER A 78 -8.02 -4.46 15.94
N VAL A 79 -6.81 -4.11 16.28
CA VAL A 79 -5.87 -4.92 17.10
C VAL A 79 -6.38 -5.11 18.55
N ALA A 80 -7.62 -4.73 18.81
CA ALA A 80 -8.26 -4.89 20.12
C ALA A 80 -8.30 -6.34 20.62
N GLY A 81 -8.15 -7.34 19.71
CA GLY A 81 -7.97 -8.75 20.09
C GLY A 81 -6.55 -9.11 20.55
N ALA A 82 -5.53 -8.28 20.27
CA ALA A 82 -4.12 -8.60 20.53
C ALA A 82 -3.64 -8.30 21.97
N ARG A 83 -4.52 -7.91 22.89
CA ARG A 83 -4.18 -7.66 24.30
C ARG A 83 -4.20 -8.89 25.20
N ALA A 84 -4.50 -10.07 24.68
CA ALA A 84 -4.32 -11.30 25.41
C ALA A 84 -2.86 -11.78 25.33
N GLY A 85 -2.00 -11.19 26.18
CA GLY A 85 -0.68 -11.71 26.54
C GLY A 85 0.32 -11.90 25.39
N LEU A 86 1.60 -12.08 25.73
CA LEU A 86 2.76 -12.33 24.85
C LEU A 86 2.65 -13.58 23.95
N SER A 87 1.52 -14.26 23.91
CA SER A 87 1.23 -15.45 23.08
C SER A 87 -0.02 -15.32 22.20
N GLY A 88 -0.68 -14.15 22.19
CA GLY A 88 -1.85 -13.91 21.32
C GLY A 88 -1.41 -13.62 19.89
N GLU A 89 -1.83 -14.46 18.94
CA GLU A 89 -1.67 -14.25 17.51
C GLU A 89 -2.16 -12.85 17.12
N ARG A 90 -1.27 -12.02 16.57
CA ARG A 90 -1.61 -10.76 15.90
C ARG A 90 -2.23 -11.12 14.54
N SER A 91 -3.45 -11.63 14.59
CA SER A 91 -4.13 -12.21 13.45
C SER A 91 -5.02 -11.19 12.74
N GLY A 92 -4.42 -10.15 12.17
CA GLY A 92 -5.12 -9.28 11.22
C GLY A 92 -4.61 -9.53 9.80
N LEU A 93 -5.48 -9.43 8.80
CA LEU A 93 -5.09 -9.59 7.39
C LEU A 93 -4.01 -8.59 6.95
N PHE A 94 -3.93 -7.42 7.58
CA PHE A 94 -2.80 -6.51 7.41
C PHE A 94 -1.47 -7.16 7.83
N MET A 95 -1.45 -7.92 8.94
CA MET A 95 -0.24 -8.61 9.38
C MET A 95 0.18 -9.72 8.41
N GLU A 96 -0.77 -10.33 7.71
CA GLU A 96 -0.47 -11.27 6.64
C GLU A 96 0.25 -10.58 5.46
N GLN A 97 -0.17 -9.36 5.09
CA GLN A 97 0.55 -8.56 4.08
C GLN A 97 2.00 -8.30 4.52
N ILE A 98 2.22 -7.89 5.78
CA ILE A 98 3.56 -7.70 6.35
C ILE A 98 4.36 -9.01 6.34
N ARG A 99 3.75 -10.13 6.73
CA ARG A 99 4.38 -11.46 6.71
C ARG A 99 4.86 -11.82 5.29
N ILE A 100 3.98 -11.69 4.30
CA ILE A 100 4.32 -11.99 2.89
C ILE A 100 5.50 -11.13 2.43
N VAL A 101 5.50 -9.82 2.70
CA VAL A 101 6.61 -8.94 2.33
C VAL A 101 7.92 -9.35 3.01
N LYS A 102 7.88 -9.66 4.32
CA LYS A 102 9.06 -10.14 5.08
C LYS A 102 9.60 -11.45 4.52
N GLU A 103 8.74 -12.43 4.25
CA GLU A 103 9.13 -13.73 3.69
C GLU A 103 9.73 -13.60 2.28
N MET A 104 9.12 -12.78 1.41
CA MET A 104 9.65 -12.52 0.07
C MET A 104 11.04 -11.90 0.13
N ARG A 105 11.23 -10.85 0.95
CA ARG A 105 12.52 -10.17 1.11
C ARG A 105 13.59 -11.10 1.67
N ALA A 106 13.26 -11.87 2.71
CA ALA A 106 14.18 -12.84 3.30
C ALA A 106 14.62 -13.89 2.28
N ALA A 107 13.70 -14.41 1.48
CA ALA A 107 14.02 -15.37 0.42
C ALA A 107 14.87 -14.75 -0.70
N ASP A 108 14.64 -13.48 -1.04
CA ASP A 108 15.38 -12.78 -2.09
C ASP A 108 16.82 -12.46 -1.61
N MET A 109 16.99 -12.07 -0.35
CA MET A 109 18.32 -11.95 0.28
C MET A 109 19.07 -13.29 0.34
N ALA A 110 18.38 -14.37 0.67
CA ALA A 110 18.97 -15.73 0.65
C ALA A 110 19.43 -16.16 -0.75
N ARG A 111 18.87 -15.55 -1.82
CA ARG A 111 19.33 -15.72 -3.22
C ARG A 111 20.53 -14.82 -3.58
N GLY A 112 21.09 -14.08 -2.61
CA GLY A 112 22.28 -13.23 -2.78
C GLY A 112 21.99 -11.80 -3.21
N ARG A 113 20.73 -11.33 -3.20
CA ARG A 113 20.40 -9.92 -3.47
C ARG A 113 20.66 -9.05 -2.26
N THR A 114 21.06 -7.80 -2.51
CA THR A 114 21.37 -6.81 -1.46
C THR A 114 20.85 -5.43 -1.84
N GLY A 115 20.69 -4.56 -0.84
CA GLY A 115 20.32 -3.16 -1.04
C GLY A 115 19.05 -2.98 -1.89
N ILE A 116 19.14 -2.16 -2.93
CA ILE A 116 18.00 -1.80 -3.80
C ILE A 116 17.50 -2.96 -4.68
N ASP A 117 18.26 -4.02 -4.80
CA ASP A 117 17.89 -5.18 -5.61
C ASP A 117 17.04 -6.21 -4.85
N VAL A 118 16.92 -6.08 -3.51
CA VAL A 118 16.09 -6.98 -2.69
C VAL A 118 14.60 -6.71 -2.96
N ARG A 119 13.87 -7.75 -3.32
CA ARG A 119 12.45 -7.68 -3.69
C ARG A 119 11.52 -8.30 -2.65
N PRO A 120 10.35 -7.68 -2.41
CA PRO A 120 9.91 -6.40 -2.94
C PRO A 120 10.73 -5.23 -2.35
N ARG A 121 11.01 -4.23 -3.19
CA ARG A 121 11.58 -2.96 -2.76
C ARG A 121 10.52 -2.05 -2.18
N TRP A 122 9.34 -2.01 -2.82
CA TRP A 122 8.25 -1.13 -2.44
C TRP A 122 7.04 -1.90 -1.94
N MET A 123 6.38 -1.32 -0.96
CA MET A 123 5.08 -1.77 -0.47
C MET A 123 4.10 -0.60 -0.54
N CYS A 124 2.94 -0.83 -1.15
CA CYS A 124 1.82 0.10 -1.13
C CYS A 124 0.69 -0.49 -0.27
N TRP A 125 0.11 0.33 0.60
CA TRP A 125 -1.05 -0.03 1.40
C TRP A 125 -2.16 1.01 1.22
N GLU A 126 -3.38 0.54 0.96
CA GLU A 126 -4.58 1.37 0.83
C GLU A 126 -5.54 1.06 1.96
N ASN A 127 -6.18 2.11 2.51
CA ASN A 127 -7.26 1.91 3.48
C ASN A 127 -8.18 3.13 3.57
N VAL A 128 -9.24 3.00 4.37
CA VAL A 128 -10.17 4.10 4.64
C VAL A 128 -9.60 5.06 5.70
N PRO A 129 -9.98 6.36 5.70
CA PRO A 129 -9.51 7.34 6.69
C PRO A 129 -9.85 6.99 8.15
N GLY A 130 -10.83 6.10 8.36
CA GLY A 130 -11.15 5.57 9.69
C GLY A 130 -9.96 4.93 10.41
N ALA A 131 -8.98 4.42 9.68
CA ALA A 131 -7.74 3.87 10.23
C ALA A 131 -6.94 4.91 11.06
N PHE A 132 -7.03 6.20 10.71
CA PHE A 132 -6.35 7.26 11.46
C PHE A 132 -6.91 7.45 12.88
N SER A 133 -8.17 7.11 13.11
CA SER A 133 -8.84 7.34 14.39
C SER A 133 -9.17 6.06 15.16
N SER A 134 -8.97 4.91 14.55
CA SER A 134 -9.26 3.60 15.15
C SER A 134 -8.23 3.17 16.19
N GLY A 135 -8.58 2.13 16.95
CA GLY A 135 -7.73 1.55 17.98
C GLY A 135 -8.15 1.91 19.42
N ASN A 136 -7.54 1.21 20.37
CA ASN A 136 -7.70 1.45 21.79
C ASN A 136 -6.31 1.30 22.47
N PRO A 137 -5.70 2.43 22.88
CA PRO A 137 -6.21 3.80 22.82
C PRO A 137 -6.49 4.30 21.39
N LYS A 138 -7.28 5.37 21.28
CA LYS A 138 -7.58 6.02 20.00
C LYS A 138 -6.29 6.36 19.25
N TYR A 139 -6.29 6.22 17.92
CA TYR A 139 -5.14 6.44 17.02
C TYR A 139 -4.09 5.30 17.01
N GLU A 140 -4.28 4.24 17.78
CA GLU A 140 -3.29 3.17 17.94
C GLU A 140 -3.12 2.32 16.69
N ASP A 141 -4.20 2.05 15.94
CA ASP A 141 -4.15 1.15 14.79
C ASP A 141 -3.23 1.67 13.70
N PHE A 142 -3.31 2.95 13.35
CA PHE A 142 -2.41 3.52 12.33
C PHE A 142 -0.96 3.63 12.82
N ARG A 143 -0.75 3.88 14.12
CA ARG A 143 0.58 3.80 14.73
C ARG A 143 1.20 2.41 14.51
N ILE A 144 0.41 1.36 14.74
CA ILE A 144 0.86 -0.03 14.53
C ILE A 144 1.14 -0.31 13.06
N VAL A 145 0.30 0.19 12.13
CA VAL A 145 0.56 0.07 10.69
C VAL A 145 1.93 0.64 10.33
N LEU A 146 2.23 1.87 10.75
CA LEU A 146 3.53 2.50 10.51
C LEU A 146 4.69 1.71 11.12
N GLU A 147 4.52 1.26 12.37
CA GLU A 147 5.54 0.51 13.11
C GLU A 147 5.84 -0.85 12.48
N GLU A 148 4.82 -1.61 12.08
CA GLU A 148 5.01 -2.94 11.48
C GLU A 148 5.60 -2.88 10.06
N ILE A 149 5.29 -1.82 9.29
CA ILE A 149 5.96 -1.58 8.01
C ILE A 149 7.44 -1.25 8.22
N MET A 150 7.77 -0.38 9.18
CA MET A 150 9.19 -0.13 9.52
C MET A 150 9.91 -1.40 9.93
N ARG A 151 9.26 -2.29 10.68
CA ARG A 151 9.82 -3.57 11.16
C ARG A 151 10.11 -4.60 10.07
N VAL A 152 9.79 -4.30 8.82
CA VAL A 152 10.28 -5.10 7.69
C VAL A 152 11.80 -4.98 7.55
N CYS A 153 12.37 -3.80 7.85
CA CYS A 153 13.81 -3.52 7.74
C CYS A 153 14.47 -3.19 9.09
N ILE A 154 13.71 -2.73 10.07
CA ILE A 154 14.19 -2.21 11.36
C ILE A 154 13.47 -2.99 12.48
N PRO A 155 14.02 -4.14 12.96
CA PRO A 155 13.30 -5.06 13.84
C PRO A 155 12.74 -4.42 15.12
N ASP A 156 13.49 -3.48 15.70
CA ASP A 156 13.14 -2.81 16.97
C ASP A 156 12.47 -1.45 16.75
N ALA A 157 11.97 -1.17 15.53
CA ALA A 157 11.30 0.08 15.22
C ALA A 157 10.15 0.37 16.19
N ARG A 158 10.09 1.63 16.62
CA ARG A 158 9.00 2.17 17.43
C ARG A 158 8.49 3.45 16.80
N MET A 159 7.17 3.62 16.81
CA MET A 159 6.50 4.80 16.32
C MET A 159 5.76 5.47 17.48
N PRO A 160 6.03 6.75 17.80
CA PRO A 160 5.19 7.49 18.73
C PRO A 160 3.77 7.64 18.16
N GLY A 161 2.79 7.80 19.04
CA GLY A 161 1.45 8.21 18.63
C GLY A 161 1.45 9.65 18.10
N PRO A 162 0.34 10.10 17.52
CA PRO A 162 0.17 11.51 17.15
C PRO A 162 0.18 12.40 18.40
N ASN A 163 0.39 13.70 18.20
CA ASN A 163 0.31 14.65 19.31
C ASN A 163 -1.04 14.57 20.01
N PRO A 164 -1.08 14.66 21.34
CA PRO A 164 -2.33 14.64 22.08
C PRO A 164 -3.33 15.70 21.58
N GLY A 165 -4.51 15.26 21.19
CA GLY A 165 -5.59 16.12 20.71
C GLY A 165 -5.60 16.43 19.20
N GLU A 166 -4.52 16.15 18.45
CA GLU A 166 -4.43 16.48 17.01
C GLU A 166 -4.83 15.31 16.09
N GLY A 167 -4.55 14.07 16.49
CA GLY A 167 -4.73 12.89 15.62
C GLY A 167 -3.66 12.80 14.53
N TRP A 168 -3.82 11.82 13.62
CA TRP A 168 -2.91 11.64 12.48
C TRP A 168 -3.22 12.66 11.39
N PRO A 169 -2.21 13.34 10.81
CA PRO A 169 -2.41 14.24 9.68
C PRO A 169 -2.79 13.45 8.42
N ASP A 170 -3.52 14.12 7.50
CA ASP A 170 -3.93 13.55 6.21
C ASP A 170 -2.73 13.21 5.32
N ALA A 171 -1.57 13.80 5.56
CA ALA A 171 -0.31 13.48 4.88
C ALA A 171 0.87 13.51 5.85
N GLY A 172 1.87 12.66 5.61
CA GLY A 172 3.09 12.63 6.42
C GLY A 172 4.13 11.70 5.85
N MET A 173 5.35 11.77 6.41
CA MET A 173 6.47 10.94 5.98
C MET A 173 7.39 10.58 7.14
N LEU A 174 8.15 9.52 6.95
CA LEU A 174 9.21 9.05 7.84
C LEU A 174 10.45 8.73 7.02
N LEU A 175 11.60 9.23 7.46
CA LEU A 175 12.90 8.95 6.86
C LEU A 175 13.80 8.31 7.92
N LYS A 176 14.49 7.24 7.56
CA LYS A 176 15.48 6.52 8.37
C LYS A 176 16.72 6.30 7.54
N GLU A 177 17.58 7.30 7.48
CA GLU A 177 18.77 7.35 6.61
C GLU A 177 19.73 6.18 6.89
N GLU A 178 19.93 5.85 8.17
CA GLU A 178 20.81 4.76 8.61
C GLU A 178 20.38 3.37 8.12
N TYR A 179 19.09 3.23 7.75
CA TYR A 179 18.52 1.98 7.21
C TYR A 179 18.19 2.07 5.72
N ALA A 180 18.47 3.20 5.07
CA ALA A 180 18.01 3.51 3.72
C ALA A 180 16.51 3.21 3.55
N PHE A 181 15.69 3.63 4.52
CA PHE A 181 14.25 3.37 4.57
C PHE A 181 13.47 4.67 4.56
N SER A 182 12.40 4.69 3.78
CA SER A 182 11.42 5.77 3.81
C SER A 182 10.00 5.25 3.70
N LEU A 183 9.08 6.04 4.24
CA LEU A 183 7.65 5.79 4.19
C LEU A 183 6.94 7.14 4.08
N ALA A 184 5.89 7.20 3.27
CA ALA A 184 5.02 8.35 3.17
C ALA A 184 3.56 7.90 3.09
N TRP A 185 2.65 8.74 3.56
CA TRP A 185 1.21 8.51 3.41
C TRP A 185 0.49 9.80 3.03
N ARG A 186 -0.61 9.66 2.29
CA ARG A 186 -1.50 10.75 1.91
C ARG A 186 -2.94 10.24 1.83
N CYS A 187 -3.89 11.04 2.32
CA CYS A 187 -5.31 10.80 2.15
C CYS A 187 -5.78 11.50 0.88
N LEU A 188 -6.24 10.73 -0.10
CA LEU A 188 -6.72 11.21 -1.40
C LEU A 188 -8.23 11.03 -1.50
N ASP A 189 -8.92 11.98 -2.17
CA ASP A 189 -10.33 11.88 -2.47
C ASP A 189 -10.53 11.74 -3.98
N ALA A 190 -11.18 10.65 -4.39
CA ALA A 190 -11.38 10.31 -5.80
C ALA A 190 -12.11 11.40 -6.62
N GLN A 191 -12.88 12.28 -5.96
CA GLN A 191 -13.58 13.39 -6.64
C GLN A 191 -12.63 14.36 -7.36
N PHE A 192 -11.39 14.48 -6.90
CA PHE A 192 -10.36 15.35 -7.52
C PHE A 192 -9.58 14.64 -8.63
N TRP A 193 -9.93 13.38 -8.94
CA TRP A 193 -9.23 12.52 -9.91
C TRP A 193 -10.14 12.07 -11.05
N GLY A 194 -11.10 12.92 -11.44
CA GLY A 194 -12.00 12.64 -12.56
C GLY A 194 -13.17 11.69 -12.24
N LEU A 195 -13.40 11.36 -10.98
CA LEU A 195 -14.55 10.55 -10.55
C LEU A 195 -15.58 11.42 -9.82
N ALA A 196 -16.85 11.42 -10.27
CA ALA A 196 -17.93 12.12 -9.60
C ALA A 196 -18.37 11.40 -8.30
N GLN A 197 -17.41 11.04 -7.45
CA GLN A 197 -17.64 10.31 -6.20
C GLN A 197 -16.71 10.82 -5.10
N ARG A 198 -17.27 11.22 -3.97
CA ARG A 198 -16.50 11.46 -2.74
C ARG A 198 -16.05 10.10 -2.17
N ARG A 199 -14.78 9.74 -2.37
CA ARG A 199 -14.20 8.50 -1.90
C ARG A 199 -12.78 8.78 -1.38
N LYS A 200 -12.70 9.09 -0.10
CA LYS A 200 -11.41 9.29 0.56
C LYS A 200 -10.73 7.97 0.88
N ARG A 201 -9.44 7.88 0.57
CA ARG A 201 -8.58 6.73 0.89
C ARG A 201 -7.20 7.19 1.33
N ILE A 202 -6.63 6.46 2.29
CA ILE A 202 -5.24 6.59 2.66
C ILE A 202 -4.45 5.74 1.67
N PHE A 203 -3.44 6.33 1.05
CA PHE A 203 -2.37 5.61 0.36
C PHE A 203 -1.08 5.79 1.14
N LEU A 204 -0.41 4.68 1.40
CA LEU A 204 0.87 4.64 2.07
C LEU A 204 1.85 3.91 1.16
N LEU A 205 3.02 4.50 0.92
CA LEU A 205 4.12 3.93 0.17
C LEU A 205 5.34 3.79 1.08
N ALA A 206 5.92 2.60 1.14
CA ALA A 206 7.20 2.34 1.78
C ALA A 206 8.25 1.96 0.73
N ASP A 207 9.45 2.53 0.85
CA ASP A 207 10.66 2.11 0.13
C ASP A 207 11.65 1.50 1.15
N PHE A 208 11.93 0.22 0.96
CA PHE A 208 12.78 -0.57 1.87
C PHE A 208 14.27 -0.49 1.54
N ALA A 209 14.67 0.42 0.65
CA ALA A 209 16.06 0.50 0.19
C ALA A 209 16.50 1.91 -0.22
N SER A 210 15.66 2.95 -0.02
CA SER A 210 16.03 4.34 -0.26
C SER A 210 15.11 5.32 0.47
N LEU A 211 15.35 6.62 0.24
CA LEU A 211 14.57 7.73 0.81
C LEU A 211 13.54 8.31 -0.18
N TYR A 212 13.16 7.56 -1.22
CA TYR A 212 12.35 8.09 -2.33
C TYR A 212 10.83 7.95 -2.16
N ALA A 213 10.33 7.25 -1.12
CA ALA A 213 8.89 7.12 -0.95
C ALA A 213 8.13 8.46 -0.90
N PRO A 214 8.60 9.52 -0.19
CA PRO A 214 7.93 10.82 -0.22
C PRO A 214 7.93 11.47 -1.61
N LEU A 215 9.04 11.44 -2.33
CA LEU A 215 9.13 12.00 -3.69
C LEU A 215 8.13 11.31 -4.62
N LEU A 216 8.04 9.98 -4.56
CA LEU A 216 7.11 9.22 -5.39
C LEU A 216 5.64 9.47 -5.04
N LEU A 217 5.32 9.75 -3.76
CA LEU A 217 3.93 9.92 -3.34
C LEU A 217 3.44 11.37 -3.43
N PHE A 218 4.32 12.36 -3.24
CA PHE A 218 3.93 13.77 -3.23
C PHE A 218 4.20 14.45 -4.57
N ASP A 219 5.40 14.37 -5.12
CA ASP A 219 5.76 15.11 -6.35
C ASP A 219 4.97 14.61 -7.57
N ALA A 220 4.83 13.30 -7.72
CA ALA A 220 4.06 12.75 -8.84
C ALA A 220 2.55 13.06 -8.76
N LEU A 221 2.02 13.32 -7.56
CA LEU A 221 0.62 13.66 -7.37
C LEU A 221 0.38 15.16 -7.56
N ASP A 222 1.30 16.02 -7.13
CA ASP A 222 1.19 17.46 -7.28
C ASP A 222 1.18 17.85 -8.77
N GLU A 223 1.99 17.21 -9.63
CA GLU A 223 1.93 17.38 -11.08
C GLU A 223 0.58 16.97 -11.73
N LEU A 224 -0.13 16.01 -11.13
CA LEU A 224 -1.43 15.58 -11.63
C LEU A 224 -2.57 16.48 -11.14
N GLU A 225 -2.49 17.03 -9.92
CA GLU A 225 -3.44 18.00 -9.40
C GLU A 225 -3.41 19.28 -10.24
N ASP A 226 -2.23 19.80 -10.60
CA ASP A 226 -2.07 20.97 -11.48
C ASP A 226 -2.71 20.75 -12.87
N LYS A 227 -2.53 19.58 -13.49
CA LYS A 227 -3.17 19.25 -14.76
C LYS A 227 -4.68 19.16 -14.68
N GLY A 228 -5.22 18.63 -13.56
CA GLY A 228 -6.66 18.57 -13.30
C GLY A 228 -7.31 19.95 -13.17
N GLU A 229 -6.62 20.91 -12.58
CA GLU A 229 -7.10 22.30 -12.49
C GLU A 229 -7.07 23.04 -13.84
N GLU A 230 -6.07 22.76 -14.69
CA GLU A 230 -5.99 23.33 -16.05
C GLU A 230 -7.08 22.80 -16.97
N GLU A 231 -7.41 21.50 -16.91
CA GLU A 231 -8.52 20.91 -17.67
C GLU A 231 -9.89 21.44 -17.22
N GLN A 232 -10.09 21.67 -15.92
CA GLN A 232 -11.34 22.27 -15.42
C GLN A 232 -11.48 23.74 -15.82
N LYS A 233 -10.43 24.53 -15.88
CA LYS A 233 -10.44 25.90 -16.39
C LYS A 233 -10.74 25.95 -17.89
N CYS A 234 -10.22 25.00 -18.67
CA CYS A 234 -10.47 24.94 -20.11
C CYS A 234 -11.94 24.58 -20.42
N THR A 235 -12.55 23.65 -19.68
CA THR A 235 -13.95 23.26 -19.87
C THR A 235 -14.96 24.32 -19.40
N SER A 236 -14.60 25.16 -18.42
CA SER A 236 -15.45 26.27 -17.98
C SER A 236 -15.43 27.48 -18.92
N ALA A 237 -14.34 27.68 -19.68
CA ALA A 237 -14.19 28.78 -20.63
C ALA A 237 -14.99 28.55 -21.94
N THR A 238 -15.33 27.32 -22.29
CA THR A 238 -16.10 26.98 -23.51
C THR A 238 -17.61 27.05 -23.36
N ASN A 239 -18.12 27.25 -22.14
CA ASN A 239 -19.60 27.31 -21.88
C ASN A 239 -20.16 28.72 -21.71
N THR A 240 -19.40 29.79 -22.02
CA THR A 240 -19.86 31.17 -21.87
C THR A 240 -20.18 31.90 -23.17
N ASP A 241 -20.11 31.21 -24.34
CA ASP A 241 -20.53 31.77 -25.63
C ASP A 241 -21.61 30.87 -26.28
N SER A 242 -22.85 31.01 -25.78
CA SER A 242 -24.05 30.54 -26.50
C SER A 242 -25.26 31.38 -26.08
#